data_023755152812f4ecbf87435095ba8fad
#
_entry.id   023755152812f4ecbf87435095ba8fad
#
_cell.length_a   1.000
_cell.length_b   1.000
_cell.length_c   1.000
_cell.angle_alpha   90.00
_cell.angle_beta   90.00
_cell.angle_gamma   90.00
#
_symmetry.space_group_name_H-M   'P 1'
#
loop_
_entity.id
_entity.type
_entity.pdbx_description
1 polymer ?
#
loop_
_entity_poly.entity_id
_entity_poly.type
_entity_poly.pdbx_seq_one_letter_code
_entity_poly.pdbx_strand_id
1 'polypeptide(L)'
;MKLKILGATAIAGAIAAIGLSATAAPGGDAKLQSAGALAFAPNGVLLIGDSAAGQVVAVETGDTAKAAAGKVEVADLSAKIAALLGTTADQVAVNDVAVNPASGSVYISVSRGLGPQAAPVILKADRAGKLTEVK
;
A
#
# COMPACT_ATOMS: atom_id res chain seq x y z
N MET A 1 -0.11 -16.57 -6.93
CA MET A 1 -1.47 -17.12 -6.80
C MET A 1 -2.37 -16.37 -7.76
N LYS A 2 -2.92 -17.04 -8.74
CA LYS A 2 -3.97 -16.43 -9.54
C LYS A 2 -5.18 -16.26 -8.62
N LEU A 3 -5.68 -15.04 -8.47
CA LEU A 3 -7.01 -14.82 -7.92
C LEU A 3 -7.99 -15.42 -8.95
N LYS A 4 -8.29 -16.71 -8.85
CA LYS A 4 -9.44 -17.26 -9.52
C LYS A 4 -10.65 -16.75 -8.77
N ILE A 5 -11.21 -15.66 -9.25
CA ILE A 5 -12.62 -15.45 -9.07
C ILE A 5 -13.25 -16.56 -9.88
N LEU A 6 -13.65 -17.63 -9.23
CA LEU A 6 -14.54 -18.61 -9.81
C LEU A 6 -15.79 -17.85 -10.19
N GLY A 7 -15.90 -17.53 -11.47
CA GLY A 7 -17.05 -16.88 -12.01
C GLY A 7 -18.26 -17.70 -11.66
N ALA A 8 -19.07 -17.19 -10.77
CA ALA A 8 -20.41 -17.64 -10.63
C ALA A 8 -21.04 -17.53 -12.03
N THR A 9 -21.58 -18.65 -12.47
CA THR A 9 -22.37 -18.79 -13.68
C THR A 9 -23.23 -17.55 -13.90
N ALA A 10 -23.09 -16.95 -15.06
CA ALA A 10 -23.79 -15.75 -15.47
C ALA A 10 -25.29 -15.90 -15.21
N ILE A 11 -25.76 -15.18 -14.20
CA ILE A 11 -27.16 -14.78 -14.16
C ILE A 11 -27.20 -13.53 -15.01
N ALA A 12 -27.86 -13.63 -16.16
CA ALA A 12 -28.15 -12.49 -17.01
C ALA A 12 -29.06 -11.52 -16.26
N GLY A 13 -28.45 -10.59 -15.59
CA GLY A 13 -29.05 -9.39 -15.06
C GLY A 13 -28.06 -8.30 -15.41
N ALA A 14 -28.51 -7.30 -16.18
CA ALA A 14 -27.71 -6.12 -16.48
C ALA A 14 -27.46 -5.35 -15.19
N ILE A 15 -26.45 -5.80 -14.43
CA ILE A 15 -25.83 -4.96 -13.42
C ILE A 15 -24.77 -4.20 -14.20
N ALA A 16 -24.96 -2.88 -14.29
CA ALA A 16 -23.90 -2.02 -14.73
C ALA A 16 -22.67 -2.37 -13.88
N ALA A 17 -21.71 -3.08 -14.48
CA ALA A 17 -20.46 -3.36 -13.87
C ALA A 17 -19.78 -2.00 -13.68
N ILE A 18 -19.85 -1.47 -12.46
CA ILE A 18 -18.90 -0.48 -12.02
C ILE A 18 -17.59 -1.25 -12.09
N GLY A 19 -16.84 -1.01 -13.16
CA GLY A 19 -15.60 -1.72 -13.39
C GLY A 19 -14.62 -1.40 -12.28
N LEU A 20 -14.52 -2.28 -11.29
CA LEU A 20 -13.33 -2.32 -10.46
C LEU A 20 -12.21 -2.84 -11.35
N SER A 21 -11.48 -1.93 -11.95
CA SER A 21 -10.25 -2.29 -12.64
C SER A 21 -9.17 -2.53 -11.60
N ALA A 22 -9.05 -3.77 -11.14
CA ALA A 22 -7.87 -4.18 -10.38
C ALA A 22 -6.73 -4.35 -11.39
N THR A 23 -5.84 -3.38 -11.45
CA THR A 23 -4.63 -3.49 -12.26
C THR A 23 -3.54 -4.08 -11.38
N ALA A 24 -3.29 -5.38 -11.50
CA ALA A 24 -2.10 -5.99 -10.95
C ALA A 24 -0.93 -5.62 -11.86
N ALA A 25 -0.05 -4.74 -11.39
CA ALA A 25 1.20 -4.45 -12.06
C ALA A 25 2.30 -5.29 -11.41
N PRO A 26 2.84 -6.32 -12.10
CA PRO A 26 4.02 -7.01 -11.60
C PRO A 26 5.20 -6.05 -11.69
N GLY A 27 5.68 -5.56 -10.55
CA GLY A 27 6.92 -4.81 -10.44
C GLY A 27 7.02 -3.53 -11.26
N GLY A 28 5.91 -2.96 -11.72
CA GLY A 28 5.87 -1.73 -12.49
C GLY A 28 5.36 -0.55 -11.65
N ASP A 29 5.76 0.65 -12.03
CA ASP A 29 5.34 1.90 -11.41
C ASP A 29 3.81 2.02 -11.39
N ALA A 30 3.19 1.56 -10.33
CA ALA A 30 1.78 1.84 -10.08
C ALA A 30 1.65 3.35 -9.88
N LYS A 31 1.14 4.05 -10.87
CA LYS A 31 0.90 5.49 -10.78
C LYS A 31 -0.30 5.73 -9.86
N LEU A 32 -0.01 5.90 -8.58
CA LEU A 32 -0.99 6.32 -7.59
C LEU A 32 -1.24 7.83 -7.74
N GLN A 33 -2.49 8.22 -7.66
CA GLN A 33 -2.89 9.62 -7.48
C GLN A 33 -3.07 9.96 -6.00
N SER A 34 -3.46 8.98 -5.20
CA SER A 34 -3.47 9.07 -3.74
C SER A 34 -3.12 7.71 -3.12
N ALA A 35 -2.65 7.72 -1.89
CA ALA A 35 -2.39 6.52 -1.12
C ALA A 35 -3.21 6.58 0.17
N GLY A 36 -4.29 5.82 0.21
CA GLY A 36 -5.22 5.74 1.33
C GLY A 36 -5.11 4.40 2.05
N ALA A 37 -6.25 3.71 2.19
CA ALA A 37 -6.37 2.45 2.90
C ALA A 37 -5.42 1.37 2.36
N LEU A 38 -4.83 0.61 3.27
CA LEU A 38 -3.94 -0.51 2.97
C LEU A 38 -4.52 -1.81 3.50
N ALA A 39 -4.35 -2.88 2.73
CA ALA A 39 -4.66 -4.23 3.18
C ALA A 39 -3.70 -5.23 2.54
N PHE A 40 -3.45 -6.35 3.22
CA PHE A 40 -2.69 -7.43 2.63
C PHE A 40 -3.62 -8.56 2.16
N ALA A 41 -3.44 -8.95 0.92
CA ALA A 41 -3.91 -10.21 0.38
C ALA A 41 -2.85 -11.31 0.59
N PRO A 42 -3.18 -12.57 0.41
CA PRO A 42 -2.21 -13.66 0.50
C PRO A 42 -0.97 -13.45 -0.39
N ASN A 43 0.13 -14.09 0.00
CA ASN A 43 1.40 -14.07 -0.74
C ASN A 43 2.09 -12.69 -0.85
N GLY A 44 1.90 -11.82 0.13
CA GLY A 44 2.58 -10.53 0.19
C GLY A 44 2.07 -9.52 -0.84
N VAL A 45 0.84 -9.67 -1.30
CA VAL A 45 0.20 -8.69 -2.17
C VAL A 45 -0.40 -7.57 -1.34
N LEU A 46 0.08 -6.35 -1.54
CA LEU A 46 -0.43 -5.15 -0.90
C LEU A 46 -1.52 -4.53 -1.76
N LEU A 47 -2.68 -4.32 -1.19
CA LEU A 47 -3.79 -3.59 -1.79
C LEU A 47 -3.77 -2.15 -1.29
N ILE A 48 -3.81 -1.20 -2.21
CA ILE A 48 -3.75 0.23 -1.93
C ILE A 48 -5.00 0.90 -2.47
N GLY A 49 -5.77 1.53 -1.60
CA GLY A 49 -6.91 2.36 -2.01
C GLY A 49 -6.42 3.71 -2.55
N ASP A 50 -6.69 3.97 -3.81
CA ASP A 50 -6.43 5.24 -4.48
C ASP A 50 -7.74 5.93 -4.78
N SER A 51 -8.23 6.70 -3.83
CA SER A 51 -9.53 7.38 -3.92
C SER A 51 -9.52 8.51 -4.96
N ALA A 52 -8.37 9.14 -5.20
CA ALA A 52 -8.27 10.21 -6.19
C ALA A 52 -8.43 9.67 -7.63
N ALA A 53 -7.94 8.46 -7.89
CA ALA A 53 -8.14 7.80 -9.17
C ALA A 53 -9.35 6.87 -9.21
N GLY A 54 -10.06 6.68 -8.08
CA GLY A 54 -11.21 5.78 -7.98
C GLY A 54 -10.85 4.31 -8.24
N GLN A 55 -9.68 3.86 -7.77
CA GLN A 55 -9.16 2.52 -8.02
C GLN A 55 -8.58 1.87 -6.76
N VAL A 56 -8.41 0.56 -6.82
CA VAL A 56 -7.58 -0.20 -5.89
C VAL A 56 -6.40 -0.78 -6.67
N VAL A 57 -5.20 -0.48 -6.23
CA VAL A 57 -3.97 -0.97 -6.84
C VAL A 57 -3.45 -2.15 -6.02
N ALA A 58 -3.13 -3.26 -6.68
CA ALA A 58 -2.50 -4.42 -6.07
C ALA A 58 -1.01 -4.46 -6.44
N VAL A 59 -0.16 -4.50 -5.44
CA VAL A 59 1.30 -4.53 -5.60
C VAL A 59 1.85 -5.84 -5.05
N GLU A 60 2.56 -6.60 -5.85
CA GLU A 60 3.33 -7.75 -5.40
C GLU A 60 4.61 -7.23 -4.72
N THR A 61 4.63 -7.30 -3.39
CA THR A 61 5.77 -6.75 -2.63
C THR A 61 7.01 -7.65 -2.66
N GLY A 62 6.83 -8.93 -2.98
CA GLY A 62 7.90 -9.94 -2.85
C GLY A 62 8.31 -10.22 -1.41
N ASP A 63 7.68 -9.59 -0.43
CA ASP A 63 7.99 -9.68 0.99
C ASP A 63 7.24 -10.86 1.63
N THR A 64 7.69 -12.07 1.34
CA THR A 64 7.03 -13.32 1.75
C THR A 64 7.84 -14.13 2.76
N ALA A 65 9.03 -13.70 3.12
CA ALA A 65 9.88 -14.40 4.05
C ALA A 65 9.30 -14.36 5.46
N LYS A 66 9.11 -15.52 6.08
CA LYS A 66 8.69 -15.61 7.47
C LYS A 66 9.70 -14.95 8.38
N ALA A 67 9.24 -14.02 9.19
CA ALA A 67 10.01 -13.45 10.27
C ALA A 67 9.59 -14.03 11.63
N ALA A 68 10.51 -14.02 12.59
CA ALA A 68 10.16 -14.31 13.97
C ALA A 68 9.13 -13.31 14.50
N ALA A 69 8.27 -13.75 15.42
CA ALA A 69 7.34 -12.87 16.11
C ALA A 69 8.10 -11.72 16.81
N GLY A 70 7.53 -10.53 16.83
CA GLY A 70 8.12 -9.38 17.47
C GLY A 70 7.43 -8.09 17.08
N LYS A 71 7.82 -7.01 17.74
CA LYS A 71 7.32 -5.67 17.47
C LYS A 71 8.20 -4.96 16.45
N VAL A 72 7.60 -4.09 15.65
CA VAL A 72 8.31 -3.08 14.88
C VAL A 72 8.09 -1.75 15.60
N GLU A 73 9.17 -1.12 16.02
CA GLU A 73 9.12 0.18 16.66
C GLU A 73 9.89 1.20 15.83
N VAL A 74 9.24 2.30 15.54
CA VAL A 74 9.85 3.44 14.85
C VAL A 74 9.57 4.68 15.69
N ALA A 75 10.57 5.12 16.44
CA ALA A 75 10.46 6.37 17.17
C ALA A 75 10.47 7.55 16.20
N ASP A 76 9.73 8.60 16.53
CA ASP A 76 9.64 9.83 15.74
C ASP A 76 9.33 9.56 14.25
N LEU A 77 8.29 8.78 14.01
CA LEU A 77 7.91 8.30 12.68
C LEU A 77 7.81 9.43 11.66
N SER A 78 7.10 10.50 12.00
CA SER A 78 6.90 11.64 11.09
C SER A 78 8.22 12.33 10.73
N ALA A 79 9.12 12.49 11.68
CA ALA A 79 10.44 13.08 11.44
C ALA A 79 11.30 12.17 10.54
N LYS A 80 11.27 10.87 10.77
CA LYS A 80 12.00 9.90 9.95
C LYS A 80 11.46 9.80 8.53
N ILE A 81 10.14 9.82 8.37
CA ILE A 81 9.51 9.86 7.06
C ILE A 81 9.90 11.15 6.33
N ALA A 82 9.82 12.29 7.02
CA ALA A 82 10.18 13.58 6.43
C ALA A 82 11.65 13.60 5.96
N ALA A 83 12.56 13.09 6.79
CA ALA A 83 13.96 12.97 6.42
C ALA A 83 14.19 12.06 5.21
N LEU A 84 13.48 10.92 5.15
CA LEU A 84 13.56 10.00 4.01
C LEU A 84 13.05 10.63 2.73
N LEU A 85 11.95 11.39 2.81
CA LEU A 85 11.29 12.01 1.65
C LEU A 85 11.83 13.41 1.31
N GLY A 86 12.81 13.92 2.05
CA GLY A 86 13.39 15.24 1.81
C GLY A 86 12.42 16.40 2.06
N THR A 87 11.63 16.32 3.11
CA THR A 87 10.63 17.33 3.49
C THR A 87 10.65 17.58 5.02
N THR A 88 9.65 18.26 5.54
CA THR A 88 9.47 18.52 6.97
C THR A 88 8.29 17.74 7.53
N ALA A 89 8.28 17.49 8.85
CA ALA A 89 7.28 16.65 9.49
C ALA A 89 5.83 17.16 9.33
N ASP A 90 5.65 18.48 9.27
CA ASP A 90 4.37 19.12 9.01
C ASP A 90 3.86 18.97 7.55
N GLN A 91 4.74 18.52 6.65
CA GLN A 91 4.42 18.21 5.25
C GLN A 91 4.21 16.70 5.01
N VAL A 92 4.06 15.93 6.07
CA VAL A 92 3.84 14.48 6.00
C VAL A 92 2.51 14.13 6.67
N ALA A 93 1.64 13.46 5.94
CA ALA A 93 0.44 12.85 6.51
C ALA A 93 0.52 11.33 6.36
N VAL A 94 0.45 10.62 7.48
CA VAL A 94 0.27 9.16 7.51
C VAL A 94 -1.23 8.88 7.36
N ASN A 95 -1.60 8.14 6.31
CA ASN A 95 -2.99 7.89 5.98
C ASN A 95 -3.46 6.53 6.51
N ASP A 96 -2.63 5.50 6.40
CA ASP A 96 -2.94 4.17 6.92
C ASP A 96 -1.68 3.34 7.15
N VAL A 97 -1.84 2.25 7.88
CA VAL A 97 -0.78 1.30 8.24
C VAL A 97 -1.33 -0.12 8.12
N ALA A 98 -0.57 -0.99 7.46
CA ALA A 98 -0.89 -2.42 7.39
C ALA A 98 0.34 -3.28 7.69
N VAL A 99 0.14 -4.36 8.42
CA VAL A 99 1.21 -5.32 8.73
C VAL A 99 1.14 -6.46 7.74
N ASN A 100 2.27 -6.78 7.12
CA ASN A 100 2.37 -7.97 6.27
C ASN A 100 2.34 -9.23 7.15
N PRO A 101 1.33 -10.08 7.01
CA PRO A 101 1.19 -11.26 7.89
C PRO A 101 2.29 -12.31 7.66
N ALA A 102 2.96 -12.30 6.52
CA ALA A 102 4.06 -13.22 6.24
C ALA A 102 5.37 -12.78 6.89
N SER A 103 5.80 -11.54 6.66
CA SER A 103 7.10 -11.03 7.08
C SER A 103 7.08 -10.26 8.41
N GLY A 104 5.90 -9.78 8.82
CA GLY A 104 5.75 -8.87 9.94
C GLY A 104 6.27 -7.45 9.67
N SER A 105 6.67 -7.14 8.44
CA SER A 105 6.99 -5.78 8.04
C SER A 105 5.76 -4.90 8.05
N VAL A 106 5.93 -3.63 8.34
CA VAL A 106 4.85 -2.64 8.39
C VAL A 106 4.89 -1.79 7.14
N TYR A 107 3.76 -1.69 6.47
CA TYR A 107 3.58 -0.82 5.30
C TYR A 107 2.75 0.38 5.67
N ILE A 108 3.14 1.54 5.17
CA ILE A 108 2.58 2.83 5.57
C ILE A 108 2.24 3.61 4.32
N SER A 109 0.99 4.03 4.18
CA SER A 109 0.60 4.98 3.14
C SER A 109 0.75 6.41 3.65
N VAL A 110 1.39 7.23 2.85
CA VAL A 110 1.80 8.58 3.22
C VAL A 110 1.44 9.55 2.10
N SER A 111 1.02 10.74 2.47
CA SER A 111 0.98 11.90 1.58
C SER A 111 2.16 12.79 1.91
N ARG A 112 3.00 13.08 0.90
CA ARG A 112 4.07 14.07 0.98
C ARG A 112 3.57 15.40 0.43
N GLY A 113 3.57 16.42 1.24
CA GLY A 113 2.93 17.69 0.96
C GLY A 113 1.48 17.72 1.45
N LEU A 114 0.86 18.88 1.34
CA LEU A 114 -0.51 19.13 1.76
C LEU A 114 -1.40 19.51 0.57
N GLY A 115 -2.69 19.27 0.72
CA GLY A 115 -3.71 19.65 -0.27
C GLY A 115 -3.65 18.86 -1.58
N PRO A 116 -4.18 19.41 -2.69
CA PRO A 116 -4.36 18.69 -3.94
C PRO A 116 -3.06 18.27 -4.65
N GLN A 117 -1.94 18.88 -4.26
CA GLN A 117 -0.61 18.60 -4.82
C GLN A 117 0.19 17.59 -4.00
N ALA A 118 -0.41 17.02 -2.95
CA ALA A 118 0.24 16.00 -2.14
C ALA A 118 0.57 14.77 -2.98
N ALA A 119 1.83 14.32 -2.90
CA ALA A 119 2.29 13.14 -3.62
C ALA A 119 2.08 11.89 -2.76
N PRO A 120 1.48 10.82 -3.32
CA PRO A 120 1.33 9.56 -2.61
C PRO A 120 2.66 8.82 -2.54
N VAL A 121 2.95 8.24 -1.38
CA VAL A 121 4.13 7.42 -1.13
C VAL A 121 3.74 6.19 -0.32
N ILE A 122 4.27 5.05 -0.66
CA ILE A 122 4.19 3.83 0.15
C ILE A 122 5.55 3.56 0.76
N LEU A 123 5.58 3.41 2.07
CA LEU A 123 6.81 3.09 2.82
C LEU A 123 6.68 1.70 3.43
N LYS A 124 7.83 1.06 3.61
CA LYS A 124 7.99 -0.17 4.37
C LYS A 124 8.92 0.08 5.55
N ALA A 125 8.49 -0.27 6.74
CA ALA A 125 9.35 -0.42 7.91
C ALA A 125 9.66 -1.91 8.09
N ASP A 126 10.93 -2.28 8.03
CA ASP A 126 11.37 -3.64 8.29
C ASP A 126 11.34 -3.97 9.79
N ARG A 127 11.73 -5.19 10.14
CA ARG A 127 11.73 -5.66 11.52
C ARG A 127 12.71 -4.88 12.43
N ALA A 128 13.72 -4.25 11.86
CA ALA A 128 14.65 -3.38 12.56
C ALA A 128 14.16 -1.94 12.68
N GLY A 129 12.99 -1.61 12.11
CA GLY A 129 12.44 -0.25 12.08
C GLY A 129 13.05 0.64 11.01
N LYS A 130 13.78 0.06 10.03
CA LYS A 130 14.32 0.81 8.91
C LYS A 130 13.22 1.09 7.89
N LEU A 131 13.07 2.37 7.54
CA LEU A 131 12.14 2.82 6.53
C LEU A 131 12.75 2.79 5.14
N THR A 132 12.00 2.27 4.18
CA THR A 132 12.34 2.29 2.75
C THR A 132 11.10 2.62 1.93
N GLU A 133 11.28 3.29 0.80
CA GLU A 133 10.19 3.56 -0.15
C GLU A 133 9.93 2.31 -1.00
N VAL A 134 8.68 1.96 -1.15
CA VAL A 134 8.22 0.89 -2.04
C VAL A 134 8.00 1.50 -3.43
N LYS A 135 8.75 1.04 -4.41
CA LYS A 135 8.69 1.50 -5.81
C LYS A 135 8.03 0.47 -6.69
#